data_85c0c21b28fd920312dac64faefabbbf
#
_entry.id   85c0c21b28fd920312dac64faefabbbf
#
_cell.length_a   1.000
_cell.length_b   1.000
_cell.length_c   1.000
_cell.angle_alpha   90.00
_cell.angle_beta   90.00
_cell.angle_gamma   90.00
#
_symmetry.space_group_name_H-M   'P 1'
#
loop_
_entity.id
_entity.type
_entity.pdbx_description
1 polymer ?
#
loop_
_entity_poly.entity_id
_entity_poly.type
_entity_poly.pdbx_seq_one_letter_code
_entity_poly.pdbx_strand_id
1 'polypeptide(L)'
;FNFSKIPGSPVAYWVSDEFIAAFTEGEKLGDIAEPRQGLATADNNRFLRLWYELAAKKICINAHDRNDALRSEKKWFPYNKGGEFRKWFGNNEKVILYNITNYEKLLTMGNHLPSRQFYFQPGLTWSKIATVLSVRHDPEGFVFSSVGLKGFPSSENTKYILGFMNSVVCKYYVKVISPGMSIVSGDIEKIPLVICDKDQVDGIVSDNIRY
;
A
#
# COMPACT_ATOMS: atom_id res chain seq x y z
N PHE A 1 34.12 -2.74 0.97
CA PHE A 1 32.67 -2.53 1.06
C PHE A 1 32.03 -3.71 1.78
N ASN A 2 31.28 -3.45 2.86
CA ASN A 2 30.57 -4.49 3.61
C ASN A 2 29.08 -4.45 3.29
N PHE A 3 28.66 -5.11 2.21
CA PHE A 3 27.26 -5.18 1.78
C PHE A 3 26.39 -6.09 2.64
N SER A 4 26.97 -6.84 3.60
CA SER A 4 26.20 -7.70 4.51
C SER A 4 25.21 -6.91 5.40
N LYS A 5 25.43 -5.60 5.56
CA LYS A 5 24.53 -4.72 6.30
C LYS A 5 23.26 -4.37 5.52
N ILE A 6 23.27 -4.50 4.19
CA ILE A 6 22.09 -4.26 3.35
C ILE A 6 21.31 -5.59 3.26
N PRO A 7 19.99 -5.60 3.55
CA PRO A 7 19.18 -6.82 3.47
C PRO A 7 19.24 -7.48 2.09
N GLY A 8 19.62 -8.76 2.06
CA GLY A 8 19.85 -9.50 0.81
C GLY A 8 21.27 -9.37 0.26
N SER A 9 22.14 -8.59 0.90
CA SER A 9 23.55 -8.41 0.52
C SER A 9 23.76 -8.13 -0.98
N PRO A 10 23.01 -7.21 -1.59
CA PRO A 10 23.17 -6.88 -3.01
C PRO A 10 24.57 -6.30 -3.25
N VAL A 11 25.13 -6.60 -4.42
CA VAL A 11 26.39 -5.99 -4.85
C VAL A 11 26.09 -4.58 -5.36
N ALA A 12 26.45 -3.58 -4.56
CA ALA A 12 26.11 -2.17 -4.83
C ALA A 12 27.33 -1.26 -4.57
N TYR A 13 28.39 -1.39 -5.38
CA TYR A 13 29.65 -0.62 -5.22
C TYR A 13 29.48 0.90 -5.33
N TRP A 14 28.34 1.38 -5.81
CA TRP A 14 28.06 2.79 -6.01
C TRP A 14 27.34 3.47 -4.83
N VAL A 15 27.01 2.74 -3.76
CA VAL A 15 26.38 3.33 -2.58
C VAL A 15 27.40 3.92 -1.63
N SER A 16 27.04 4.98 -0.92
CA SER A 16 27.90 5.63 0.08
C SER A 16 27.88 4.86 1.41
N ASP A 17 28.85 5.16 2.27
CA ASP A 17 28.90 4.60 3.63
C ASP A 17 27.71 5.04 4.47
N GLU A 18 27.21 6.29 4.32
CA GLU A 18 26.02 6.80 4.98
C GLU A 18 24.76 6.02 4.55
N PHE A 19 24.67 5.66 3.26
CA PHE A 19 23.60 4.82 2.76
C PHE A 19 23.59 3.45 3.46
N ILE A 20 24.76 2.85 3.65
CA ILE A 20 24.90 1.56 4.34
C ILE A 20 24.60 1.72 5.84
N ALA A 21 25.08 2.81 6.46
CA ALA A 21 24.86 3.09 7.87
C ALA A 21 23.38 3.24 8.21
N ALA A 22 22.58 3.80 7.33
CA ALA A 22 21.14 3.96 7.53
C ALA A 22 20.41 2.62 7.79
N PHE A 23 20.88 1.50 7.27
CA PHE A 23 20.30 0.17 7.55
C PHE A 23 20.57 -0.33 8.97
N THR A 24 21.55 0.25 9.66
CA THR A 24 21.89 -0.09 11.05
C THR A 24 21.37 0.92 12.06
N GLU A 25 21.15 2.17 11.64
CA GLU A 25 20.77 3.30 12.50
C GLU A 25 19.28 3.67 12.37
N GLY A 26 18.68 3.45 11.19
CA GLY A 26 17.28 3.78 10.93
C GLY A 26 16.31 2.70 11.42
N GLU A 27 15.10 3.13 11.78
CA GLU A 27 13.98 2.23 12.00
C GLU A 27 13.51 1.60 10.67
N LYS A 28 13.11 0.35 10.69
CA LYS A 28 12.59 -0.29 9.48
C LYS A 28 11.15 0.15 9.20
N LEU A 29 10.83 0.42 7.94
CA LEU A 29 9.44 0.68 7.55
C LEU A 29 8.49 -0.47 7.92
N GLY A 30 8.98 -1.70 7.98
CA GLY A 30 8.22 -2.86 8.45
C GLY A 30 7.66 -2.71 9.85
N ASP A 31 8.42 -2.08 10.75
CA ASP A 31 8.06 -1.93 12.16
C ASP A 31 7.08 -0.76 12.40
N ILE A 32 7.08 0.24 11.52
CA ILE A 32 6.29 1.47 11.69
C ILE A 32 5.12 1.63 10.70
N ALA A 33 5.12 0.92 9.58
CA ALA A 33 4.08 1.03 8.55
C ALA A 33 3.40 -0.30 8.19
N GLU A 34 3.85 -1.40 8.76
CA GLU A 34 3.24 -2.74 8.62
C GLU A 34 2.79 -3.07 7.18
N PRO A 35 3.71 -3.18 6.19
CA PRO A 35 3.38 -3.47 4.80
C PRO A 35 2.69 -4.82 4.62
N ARG A 36 1.57 -4.87 3.90
CA ARG A 36 0.75 -6.07 3.72
C ARG A 36 0.33 -6.28 2.28
N GLN A 37 0.11 -7.56 1.94
CA GLN A 37 -0.55 -7.98 0.72
C GLN A 37 -2.01 -8.29 1.00
N GLY A 38 -2.92 -7.79 0.16
CA GLY A 38 -4.34 -8.05 0.27
C GLY A 38 -4.82 -9.22 -0.60
N LEU A 39 -6.13 -9.26 -0.86
CA LEU A 39 -6.78 -10.36 -1.58
C LEU A 39 -6.48 -10.36 -3.09
N ALA A 40 -6.49 -11.55 -3.69
CA ALA A 40 -6.67 -11.73 -5.12
C ALA A 40 -8.08 -12.26 -5.40
N THR A 41 -8.72 -11.75 -6.43
CA THR A 41 -10.10 -12.15 -6.75
C THR A 41 -10.18 -13.52 -7.46
N ALA A 42 -9.06 -13.97 -8.04
CA ALA A 42 -8.98 -15.12 -8.97
C ALA A 42 -9.89 -14.97 -10.23
N ASP A 43 -10.99 -14.22 -10.13
CA ASP A 43 -11.92 -13.93 -11.22
C ASP A 43 -12.31 -12.44 -11.20
N ASN A 44 -11.54 -11.63 -11.88
CA ASN A 44 -11.80 -10.18 -11.94
C ASN A 44 -13.12 -9.84 -12.64
N ASN A 45 -13.49 -10.60 -13.67
CA ASN A 45 -14.71 -10.34 -14.44
C ASN A 45 -15.96 -10.50 -13.59
N ARG A 46 -15.92 -11.43 -12.66
CA ARG A 46 -17.01 -11.65 -11.69
C ARG A 46 -17.02 -10.61 -10.60
N PHE A 47 -15.88 -10.36 -9.95
CA PHE A 47 -15.80 -9.63 -8.68
C PHE A 47 -15.52 -8.15 -8.81
N LEU A 48 -15.06 -7.65 -9.97
CA LEU A 48 -14.67 -6.25 -10.11
C LEU A 48 -15.54 -5.51 -11.12
N ARG A 49 -15.79 -4.24 -10.83
CA ARG A 49 -16.39 -3.25 -11.74
C ARG A 49 -15.67 -1.91 -11.59
N LEU A 50 -15.87 -1.04 -12.55
CA LEU A 50 -15.57 0.37 -12.38
C LEU A 50 -16.74 1.02 -11.61
N TRP A 51 -16.44 1.94 -10.69
CA TRP A 51 -17.49 2.49 -9.82
C TRP A 51 -18.63 3.14 -10.60
N TYR A 52 -18.34 3.73 -11.75
CA TYR A 52 -19.31 4.41 -12.60
C TYR A 52 -20.17 3.45 -13.46
N GLU A 53 -19.87 2.15 -13.49
CA GLU A 53 -20.73 1.12 -14.11
C GLU A 53 -21.92 0.76 -13.19
N LEU A 54 -21.96 1.30 -11.97
CA LEU A 54 -22.92 0.92 -10.95
C LEU A 54 -23.70 2.14 -10.46
N ALA A 55 -24.95 1.92 -10.10
CA ALA A 55 -25.70 2.95 -9.37
C ALA A 55 -25.06 3.20 -8.00
N ALA A 56 -24.79 4.45 -7.63
CA ALA A 56 -24.12 4.84 -6.39
C ALA A 56 -24.74 4.22 -5.12
N LYS A 57 -26.08 4.06 -5.10
CA LYS A 57 -26.80 3.43 -3.99
C LYS A 57 -26.39 1.98 -3.71
N LYS A 58 -25.71 1.28 -4.64
CA LYS A 58 -25.24 -0.10 -4.49
C LYS A 58 -23.82 -0.17 -3.91
N ILE A 59 -23.12 0.96 -3.82
CA ILE A 59 -21.73 1.05 -3.36
C ILE A 59 -21.74 1.55 -1.91
N CYS A 60 -20.94 0.92 -1.04
CA CYS A 60 -20.64 1.42 0.30
C CYS A 60 -19.21 1.97 0.28
N ILE A 61 -19.06 3.27 0.51
CA ILE A 61 -17.77 3.95 0.50
C ILE A 61 -17.21 4.25 1.90
N ASN A 62 -18.00 3.98 2.94
CA ASN A 62 -17.72 4.35 4.33
C ASN A 62 -17.81 3.17 5.30
N ALA A 63 -17.52 1.96 4.85
CA ALA A 63 -17.38 0.83 5.76
C ALA A 63 -16.10 1.00 6.58
N HIS A 64 -16.19 0.89 7.91
CA HIS A 64 -15.05 1.06 8.82
C HIS A 64 -14.28 -0.25 9.04
N ASP A 65 -14.97 -1.38 8.95
CA ASP A 65 -14.39 -2.71 9.08
C ASP A 65 -15.15 -3.75 8.26
N ARG A 66 -14.63 -4.98 8.29
CA ARG A 66 -15.26 -6.12 7.62
C ARG A 66 -16.66 -6.42 8.15
N ASN A 67 -16.90 -6.32 9.45
CA ASN A 67 -18.18 -6.66 10.03
C ASN A 67 -19.23 -5.61 9.65
N ASP A 68 -18.84 -4.36 9.63
CA ASP A 68 -19.67 -3.26 9.14
C ASP A 68 -20.03 -3.47 7.66
N ALA A 69 -19.04 -3.78 6.83
CA ALA A 69 -19.24 -4.07 5.42
C ALA A 69 -20.20 -5.26 5.19
N LEU A 70 -20.02 -6.36 5.93
CA LEU A 70 -20.84 -7.56 5.76
C LEU A 70 -22.27 -7.38 6.31
N ARG A 71 -22.47 -6.50 7.30
CA ARG A 71 -23.80 -6.13 7.82
C ARG A 71 -24.51 -5.10 6.96
N SER A 72 -23.79 -4.35 6.15
CA SER A 72 -24.39 -3.41 5.23
C SER A 72 -25.21 -4.17 4.17
N GLU A 73 -26.31 -3.62 3.73
CA GLU A 73 -27.10 -4.18 2.61
C GLU A 73 -26.43 -3.95 1.24
N LYS A 74 -25.25 -3.34 1.25
CA LYS A 74 -24.50 -3.02 0.03
C LYS A 74 -23.74 -4.25 -0.46
N LYS A 75 -23.47 -4.27 -1.77
CA LYS A 75 -22.76 -5.39 -2.40
C LYS A 75 -21.36 -5.01 -2.87
N TRP A 76 -21.15 -3.73 -3.14
CA TRP A 76 -19.92 -3.22 -3.76
C TRP A 76 -19.19 -2.28 -2.83
N PHE A 77 -17.86 -2.43 -2.77
CA PHE A 77 -16.98 -1.67 -1.90
C PHE A 77 -15.77 -1.18 -2.69
N PRO A 78 -15.19 -0.01 -2.38
CA PRO A 78 -13.98 0.47 -3.01
C PRO A 78 -12.86 -0.56 -2.96
N TYR A 79 -12.10 -0.67 -4.04
CA TYR A 79 -11.06 -1.69 -4.18
C TYR A 79 -9.78 -1.13 -4.77
N ASN A 80 -8.73 -1.15 -3.98
CA ASN A 80 -7.40 -0.77 -4.43
C ASN A 80 -6.73 -1.94 -5.16
N LYS A 81 -6.52 -1.78 -6.46
CA LYS A 81 -5.85 -2.76 -7.33
C LYS A 81 -4.48 -2.31 -7.83
N GLY A 82 -3.89 -1.30 -7.22
CA GLY A 82 -2.70 -0.66 -7.76
C GLY A 82 -3.05 0.24 -8.95
N GLY A 83 -2.32 0.14 -10.05
CA GLY A 83 -2.55 0.92 -11.27
C GLY A 83 -1.30 1.65 -11.72
N GLU A 84 -1.48 2.63 -12.62
CA GLU A 84 -0.43 3.44 -13.20
C GLU A 84 0.35 4.28 -12.17
N PHE A 85 1.50 4.80 -12.59
CA PHE A 85 2.30 5.68 -11.75
C PHE A 85 1.50 6.90 -11.31
N ARG A 86 1.25 7.01 -10.00
CA ARG A 86 0.56 8.14 -9.39
C ARG A 86 1.01 8.29 -7.94
N LYS A 87 1.38 9.50 -7.57
CA LYS A 87 1.73 9.86 -6.19
C LYS A 87 0.53 10.49 -5.49
N TRP A 88 0.58 10.50 -4.19
CA TRP A 88 -0.27 11.22 -3.24
C TRP A 88 -1.68 10.65 -3.13
N PHE A 89 -2.48 10.63 -4.20
CA PHE A 89 -3.86 10.15 -4.21
C PHE A 89 -4.29 9.65 -5.59
N GLY A 90 -5.25 8.70 -5.66
CA GLY A 90 -5.90 8.23 -6.89
C GLY A 90 -5.72 6.74 -7.19
N ASN A 91 -6.06 6.33 -8.41
CA ASN A 91 -6.23 4.94 -8.85
C ASN A 91 -7.37 4.23 -8.08
N ASN A 92 -8.48 4.95 -7.84
CA ASN A 92 -9.61 4.51 -7.02
C ASN A 92 -10.84 4.17 -7.89
N GLU A 93 -10.62 3.71 -9.13
CA GLU A 93 -11.68 3.47 -10.10
C GLU A 93 -12.45 2.17 -9.86
N LYS A 94 -11.89 1.23 -9.11
CA LYS A 94 -12.46 -0.11 -8.97
C LYS A 94 -13.26 -0.29 -7.70
N VAL A 95 -14.29 -1.12 -7.82
CA VAL A 95 -15.09 -1.63 -6.70
C VAL A 95 -15.14 -3.16 -6.77
N ILE A 96 -15.19 -3.78 -5.59
CA ILE A 96 -15.25 -5.23 -5.44
C ILE A 96 -16.62 -5.70 -4.92
N LEU A 97 -17.09 -6.81 -5.44
CA LEU A 97 -18.29 -7.50 -4.97
C LEU A 97 -17.94 -8.29 -3.69
N TYR A 98 -18.29 -7.76 -2.51
CA TYR A 98 -17.81 -8.25 -1.20
C TYR A 98 -18.91 -8.46 -0.16
N ASN A 99 -20.19 -8.54 -0.56
CA ASN A 99 -21.27 -8.92 0.37
C ASN A 99 -21.06 -10.35 0.91
N ILE A 100 -21.80 -10.74 1.96
CA ILE A 100 -21.57 -12.00 2.69
C ILE A 100 -21.42 -13.23 1.79
N THR A 101 -22.32 -13.42 0.83
CA THR A 101 -22.28 -14.57 -0.11
C THR A 101 -21.00 -14.58 -0.98
N ASN A 102 -20.55 -13.43 -1.42
CA ASN A 102 -19.36 -13.32 -2.25
C ASN A 102 -18.07 -13.35 -1.42
N TYR A 103 -18.09 -12.86 -0.20
CA TYR A 103 -17.01 -13.04 0.76
C TYR A 103 -16.74 -14.51 1.04
N GLU A 104 -17.79 -15.30 1.35
CA GLU A 104 -17.69 -16.76 1.54
C GLU A 104 -17.13 -17.45 0.29
N LYS A 105 -17.58 -17.02 -0.88
CA LYS A 105 -17.04 -17.56 -2.13
C LYS A 105 -15.56 -17.23 -2.34
N LEU A 106 -15.14 -15.98 -2.06
CA LEU A 106 -13.73 -15.59 -2.13
C LEU A 106 -12.86 -16.45 -1.20
N LEU A 107 -13.35 -16.80 -0.01
CA LEU A 107 -12.66 -17.71 0.92
C LEU A 107 -12.41 -19.10 0.32
N THR A 108 -13.34 -19.61 -0.50
CA THR A 108 -13.23 -20.94 -1.11
C THR A 108 -12.39 -20.98 -2.37
N MET A 109 -12.04 -19.84 -2.96
CA MET A 109 -11.30 -19.73 -4.22
C MET A 109 -9.77 -19.80 -4.07
N GLY A 110 -9.26 -20.38 -2.98
CA GLY A 110 -7.84 -20.67 -2.78
C GLY A 110 -6.97 -19.48 -2.36
N ASN A 111 -7.57 -18.35 -2.08
CA ASN A 111 -6.83 -17.13 -1.76
C ASN A 111 -6.98 -16.65 -0.31
N HIS A 112 -7.39 -17.45 0.58
CA HIS A 112 -7.46 -17.27 2.04
C HIS A 112 -7.68 -15.85 2.56
N LEU A 113 -7.97 -14.85 1.70
CA LEU A 113 -8.14 -13.44 2.00
C LEU A 113 -7.04 -12.92 2.97
N PRO A 114 -5.77 -12.89 2.54
CA PRO A 114 -4.68 -12.49 3.42
C PRO A 114 -4.89 -11.08 3.95
N SER A 115 -4.45 -10.83 5.16
CA SER A 115 -4.54 -9.52 5.83
C SER A 115 -5.98 -8.97 5.96
N ARG A 116 -6.99 -9.84 5.98
CA ARG A 116 -8.41 -9.45 6.03
C ARG A 116 -8.79 -8.60 7.25
N GLN A 117 -8.00 -8.64 8.32
CA GLN A 117 -8.18 -7.79 9.50
C GLN A 117 -7.87 -6.32 9.23
N PHE A 118 -7.14 -6.01 8.16
CA PHE A 118 -6.77 -4.66 7.74
C PHE A 118 -7.67 -4.09 6.63
N TYR A 119 -8.64 -4.88 6.12
CA TYR A 119 -9.55 -4.37 5.10
C TYR A 119 -10.39 -3.24 5.68
N PHE A 120 -10.65 -2.24 4.85
CA PHE A 120 -11.36 -1.00 5.16
C PHE A 120 -10.58 0.04 5.97
N GLN A 121 -9.46 -0.32 6.60
CA GLN A 121 -8.63 0.64 7.32
C GLN A 121 -7.90 1.60 6.36
N PRO A 122 -7.70 2.89 6.74
CA PRO A 122 -6.89 3.82 5.95
C PRO A 122 -5.42 3.39 5.95
N GLY A 123 -4.64 3.87 4.97
CA GLY A 123 -3.21 3.55 4.90
C GLY A 123 -2.53 4.12 3.66
N LEU A 124 -1.36 3.58 3.34
CA LEU A 124 -0.54 3.97 2.21
C LEU A 124 -0.43 2.82 1.22
N THR A 125 -0.69 3.09 -0.05
CA THR A 125 -0.75 2.05 -1.07
C THR A 125 0.21 2.29 -2.22
N TRP A 126 0.71 1.20 -2.80
CA TRP A 126 1.54 1.21 -4.01
C TRP A 126 1.22 0.04 -4.92
N SER A 127 1.65 0.13 -6.17
CA SER A 127 1.51 -0.95 -7.14
C SER A 127 2.66 -1.95 -6.98
N LYS A 128 2.36 -3.24 -6.87
CA LYS A 128 3.37 -4.30 -6.82
C LYS A 128 4.22 -4.35 -8.08
N ILE A 129 3.56 -4.24 -9.23
CA ILE A 129 4.24 -4.25 -10.54
C ILE A 129 4.45 -2.80 -10.96
N ALA A 130 5.68 -2.34 -10.82
CA ALA A 130 6.08 -0.98 -11.17
C ALA A 130 7.60 -0.89 -11.33
N THR A 131 8.07 -0.05 -12.24
CA THR A 131 9.50 0.24 -12.43
C THR A 131 10.01 1.29 -11.43
N VAL A 132 9.09 2.12 -10.91
CA VAL A 132 9.39 3.17 -9.93
C VAL A 132 8.31 3.18 -8.87
N LEU A 133 8.72 3.16 -7.62
CA LEU A 133 7.80 3.29 -6.48
C LEU A 133 7.03 4.61 -6.57
N SER A 134 5.72 4.52 -6.45
CA SER A 134 4.82 5.66 -6.24
C SER A 134 3.77 5.29 -5.22
N VAL A 135 3.62 6.11 -4.20
CA VAL A 135 2.78 5.82 -3.04
C VAL A 135 1.65 6.83 -2.94
N ARG A 136 0.48 6.34 -2.60
CA ARG A 136 -0.76 7.10 -2.46
C ARG A 136 -1.35 6.90 -1.08
N HIS A 137 -2.00 7.92 -0.58
CA HIS A 137 -2.92 7.76 0.55
C HIS A 137 -4.16 7.00 0.07
N ASP A 138 -4.51 5.95 0.79
CA ASP A 138 -5.71 5.13 0.57
C ASP A 138 -6.65 5.35 1.76
N PRO A 139 -7.78 6.03 1.56
CA PRO A 139 -8.68 6.37 2.66
C PRO A 139 -9.34 5.13 3.29
N GLU A 140 -10.05 5.34 4.36
CA GLU A 140 -10.94 4.34 4.95
C GLU A 140 -11.99 3.86 3.94
N GLY A 141 -12.49 2.64 4.10
CA GLY A 141 -13.53 2.08 3.26
C GLY A 141 -13.03 1.22 2.10
N PHE A 142 -11.72 1.08 1.91
CA PHE A 142 -11.14 0.32 0.82
C PHE A 142 -10.70 -1.10 1.23
N VAL A 143 -11.05 -2.06 0.40
CA VAL A 143 -10.38 -3.37 0.35
C VAL A 143 -9.16 -3.25 -0.58
N PHE A 144 -8.04 -3.88 -0.24
CA PHE A 144 -6.82 -3.84 -1.05
C PHE A 144 -6.42 -5.20 -1.59
N SER A 145 -5.63 -5.18 -2.66
CA SER A 145 -5.33 -6.37 -3.45
C SER A 145 -3.93 -6.93 -3.25
N SER A 146 -3.70 -8.10 -3.84
CA SER A 146 -2.38 -8.72 -3.95
C SER A 146 -1.42 -7.99 -4.90
N VAL A 147 -1.90 -7.01 -5.66
CA VAL A 147 -1.11 -6.18 -6.58
C VAL A 147 -1.17 -4.69 -6.26
N GLY A 148 -2.16 -4.25 -5.48
CA GLY A 148 -2.21 -2.95 -4.82
C GLY A 148 -1.92 -3.17 -3.34
N LEU A 149 -0.64 -3.21 -2.99
CA LEU A 149 -0.17 -3.46 -1.64
C LEU A 149 -0.46 -2.25 -0.74
N LYS A 150 -0.53 -2.47 0.57
CA LYS A 150 -0.88 -1.41 1.51
C LYS A 150 -0.05 -1.51 2.80
N GLY A 151 0.37 -0.37 3.31
CA GLY A 151 1.02 -0.21 4.61
C GLY A 151 0.10 0.57 5.56
N PHE A 152 0.23 0.31 6.86
CA PHE A 152 -0.66 0.82 7.91
C PHE A 152 0.14 1.58 8.98
N PRO A 153 0.70 2.76 8.66
CA PRO A 153 1.35 3.60 9.66
C PRO A 153 0.34 4.16 10.67
N SER A 154 0.83 4.57 11.84
CA SER A 154 0.02 5.36 12.76
C SER A 154 -0.44 6.67 12.11
N SER A 155 -1.59 7.19 12.55
CA SER A 155 -2.18 8.41 11.98
C SER A 155 -1.23 9.61 12.01
N GLU A 156 -0.44 9.76 13.08
CA GLU A 156 0.54 10.83 13.25
C GLU A 156 1.73 10.74 12.28
N ASN A 157 2.09 9.54 11.82
CA ASN A 157 3.23 9.29 10.93
C ASN A 157 2.83 9.11 9.47
N THR A 158 1.53 9.00 9.17
CA THR A 158 1.04 8.72 7.82
C THR A 158 1.57 9.70 6.77
N LYS A 159 1.52 11.01 7.05
CA LYS A 159 1.98 12.04 6.09
C LYS A 159 3.48 11.97 5.90
N TYR A 160 4.24 11.89 6.99
CA TYR A 160 5.68 11.79 6.92
C TYR A 160 6.14 10.58 6.11
N ILE A 161 5.58 9.40 6.39
CA ILE A 161 5.91 8.16 5.68
C ILE A 161 5.50 8.25 4.21
N LEU A 162 4.36 8.85 3.89
CA LEU A 162 3.94 9.10 2.51
C LEU A 162 4.92 10.00 1.75
N GLY A 163 5.38 11.07 2.39
CA GLY A 163 6.41 11.97 1.86
C GLY A 163 7.72 11.25 1.61
N PHE A 164 8.21 10.53 2.62
CA PHE A 164 9.42 9.73 2.53
C PHE A 164 9.34 8.68 1.42
N MET A 165 8.29 7.87 1.37
CA MET A 165 8.14 6.83 0.36
C MET A 165 8.03 7.37 -1.08
N ASN A 166 7.62 8.63 -1.26
CA ASN A 166 7.61 9.31 -2.55
C ASN A 166 8.91 10.07 -2.87
N SER A 167 9.85 10.14 -1.93
CA SER A 167 11.13 10.83 -2.08
C SER A 167 12.08 10.12 -3.04
N VAL A 168 13.10 10.82 -3.50
CA VAL A 168 14.20 10.23 -4.29
C VAL A 168 15.04 9.27 -3.46
N VAL A 169 15.16 9.53 -2.15
CA VAL A 169 15.93 8.70 -1.21
C VAL A 169 15.29 7.31 -1.09
N CYS A 170 14.00 7.24 -0.80
CA CYS A 170 13.29 5.96 -0.70
C CYS A 170 13.34 5.17 -2.02
N LYS A 171 13.16 5.84 -3.16
CA LYS A 171 13.30 5.20 -4.48
C LYS A 171 14.69 4.63 -4.72
N TYR A 172 15.70 5.29 -4.21
CA TYR A 172 17.07 4.80 -4.30
C TYR A 172 17.26 3.53 -3.46
N TYR A 173 16.71 3.49 -2.22
CA TYR A 173 16.68 2.26 -1.42
C TYR A 173 15.98 1.11 -2.14
N VAL A 174 14.79 1.36 -2.68
CA VAL A 174 14.03 0.35 -3.45
C VAL A 174 14.84 -0.17 -4.62
N LYS A 175 15.50 0.70 -5.38
CA LYS A 175 16.32 0.30 -6.53
C LYS A 175 17.50 -0.61 -6.15
N VAL A 176 18.07 -0.43 -4.96
CA VAL A 176 19.16 -1.26 -4.46
C VAL A 176 18.64 -2.58 -3.92
N ILE A 177 17.53 -2.59 -3.16
CA ILE A 177 16.97 -3.79 -2.53
C ILE A 177 16.23 -4.67 -3.53
N SER A 178 15.47 -4.05 -4.44
CA SER A 178 14.59 -4.72 -5.41
C SER A 178 14.77 -4.10 -6.80
N PRO A 179 15.84 -4.45 -7.51
CA PRO A 179 16.19 -3.84 -8.81
C PRO A 179 15.25 -4.25 -9.95
N GLY A 180 14.32 -5.19 -9.71
CA GLY A 180 13.34 -5.68 -10.68
C GLY A 180 12.13 -4.79 -10.86
N MET A 181 11.09 -5.33 -11.52
CA MET A 181 9.80 -4.65 -11.75
C MET A 181 8.73 -5.03 -10.71
N SER A 182 9.11 -5.68 -9.62
CA SER A 182 8.18 -6.12 -8.57
C SER A 182 8.60 -5.57 -7.22
N ILE A 183 7.80 -4.68 -6.65
CA ILE A 183 8.03 -4.06 -5.34
C ILE A 183 7.07 -4.72 -4.35
N VAL A 184 7.53 -5.74 -3.64
CA VAL A 184 6.71 -6.50 -2.69
C VAL A 184 6.73 -5.88 -1.28
N SER A 185 5.80 -6.31 -0.41
CA SER A 185 5.76 -5.82 0.98
C SER A 185 7.08 -6.07 1.72
N GLY A 186 7.67 -7.28 1.56
CA GLY A 186 8.94 -7.61 2.19
C GLY A 186 10.15 -6.78 1.73
N ASP A 187 10.10 -6.13 0.56
CA ASP A 187 11.13 -5.17 0.15
C ASP A 187 10.95 -3.84 0.88
N ILE A 188 9.70 -3.37 0.98
CA ILE A 188 9.35 -2.13 1.70
C ILE A 188 9.65 -2.27 3.19
N GLU A 189 9.38 -3.43 3.80
CA GLU A 189 9.68 -3.71 5.22
C GLU A 189 11.14 -3.46 5.58
N LYS A 190 12.07 -3.67 4.64
CA LYS A 190 13.52 -3.56 4.86
C LYS A 190 14.06 -2.14 4.75
N ILE A 191 13.28 -1.19 4.23
CA ILE A 191 13.74 0.18 3.98
C ILE A 191 13.96 0.89 5.32
N PRO A 192 15.14 1.48 5.54
CA PRO A 192 15.40 2.27 6.73
C PRO A 192 14.75 3.65 6.64
N LEU A 193 14.21 4.12 7.75
CA LEU A 193 13.69 5.47 7.94
C LEU A 193 14.43 6.14 9.08
N VAL A 194 14.97 7.33 8.80
CA VAL A 194 15.46 8.26 9.81
C VAL A 194 14.53 9.47 9.79
N ILE A 195 13.84 9.72 10.89
CA ILE A 195 12.90 10.84 10.98
C ILE A 195 13.67 12.14 11.22
N CYS A 196 13.48 13.10 10.34
CA CYS A 196 14.00 14.48 10.45
C CYS A 196 12.98 15.46 9.85
N ASP A 197 12.94 16.67 10.38
CA ASP A 197 12.09 17.78 9.86
C ASP A 197 10.64 17.39 9.54
N LYS A 198 10.02 16.65 10.47
CA LYS A 198 8.69 16.04 10.28
C LYS A 198 7.63 17.08 9.89
N ASP A 199 7.61 18.24 10.56
CA ASP A 199 6.62 19.29 10.31
C ASP A 199 6.71 19.86 8.89
N GLN A 200 7.91 20.02 8.36
CA GLN A 200 8.13 20.48 6.99
C GLN A 200 7.63 19.44 5.98
N VAL A 201 7.94 18.17 6.19
CA VAL A 201 7.47 17.08 5.30
C VAL A 201 5.95 16.97 5.35
N ASP A 202 5.35 17.00 6.53
CA ASP A 202 3.90 16.92 6.72
C ASP A 202 3.16 18.10 6.04
N GLY A 203 3.78 19.30 6.05
CA GLY A 203 3.29 20.47 5.31
C GLY A 203 3.26 20.25 3.80
N ILE A 204 4.39 19.82 3.22
CA ILE A 204 4.52 19.53 1.79
C ILE A 204 3.51 18.45 1.36
N VAL A 205 3.37 17.39 2.15
CA VAL A 205 2.44 16.30 1.85
C VAL A 205 0.99 16.78 1.92
N SER A 206 0.63 17.59 2.90
CA SER A 206 -0.72 18.15 3.04
C SER A 206 -1.13 18.97 1.83
N ASP A 207 -0.20 19.75 1.27
CA ASP A 207 -0.46 20.54 0.06
C ASP A 207 -0.67 19.67 -1.19
N ASN A 208 -0.07 18.49 -1.24
CA ASN A 208 -0.16 17.57 -2.37
C ASN A 208 -1.35 16.59 -2.28
N ILE A 209 -1.94 16.39 -1.08
CA ILE A 209 -3.14 15.52 -0.89
C ILE A 209 -4.44 16.34 -1.00
N ARG A 210 -4.41 17.65 -1.21
CA ARG A 210 -5.64 18.44 -1.38
C ARG A 210 -6.48 17.87 -2.52
N TYR A 211 -7.69 17.43 -2.16
CA TYR A 211 -8.70 16.82 -3.05
C TYR A 211 -9.48 17.91 -3.78
#